data_14daeaea5e579f692085386d0f209033
#
_entry.id   14daeaea5e579f692085386d0f209033
#
_cell.length_a   1.000
_cell.length_b   1.000
_cell.length_c   1.000
_cell.angle_alpha   90.00
_cell.angle_beta   90.00
_cell.angle_gamma   90.00
#
_symmetry.space_group_name_H-M   'P 1'
#
loop_
_entity.id
_entity.type
_entity.pdbx_description
1 polymer ?
#
loop_
_entity_poly.entity_id
_entity_poly.type
_entity_poly.pdbx_seq_one_letter_code
_entity_poly.pdbx_strand_id
1 'polypeptide(L)'
;MLVDVAVLTSVALGPVAEAFGMHEISRYSAVQSSMAVRLDILPAERPRSGRAVLSLPMDESTLAIVPAVQPGPVIRPQPGTQPHKQVQAIRALKKLALLSGPDISQYVAAHPNVIGTLLASPPPPRDVMLWWSTLDARARSTLGSSAPQLIGNLEGIPVSVRDGANRTMLHSTIDSLDQLVSLGAGRSVVENAKQQLKMLRSISDALDGGAAGDLSTVASVVTQTCDLGEAARTLLTLDVTGQGRAAIVLGDLTTADYVTYLVPGMFFTIENQMGAWAEAAGELYEQQLDWLRYFDSKSGAAPVQAASGQFVAEQKTVATVAWIGYHTPNLTNVGGIQNADEGRDALASAIKGLQLLRSSHEPYVTVIAHSYGSTAALMALTEYNFTVDALALVGSPGSPARSVDELHVRSGNVYVGEGAWDPIPNSSYFGSDPGAASYGAKQMSVAGGNDSITGDLLLASNGHNEYFSPGTESMRNFALISIGKGQFVTGGSPVVLANAFGPSK
;
A
#
# COMPACT_ATOMS: atom_id res chain seq x y z
N MET A 1 -17.34 -25.40 30.42
CA MET A 1 -17.03 -23.99 30.62
C MET A 1 -16.14 -23.41 29.52
N LEU A 2 -16.08 -23.99 28.33
CA LEU A 2 -15.30 -23.56 27.15
C LEU A 2 -16.18 -23.38 25.90
N VAL A 3 -17.49 -23.57 26.01
CA VAL A 3 -18.42 -23.47 24.89
C VAL A 3 -19.08 -22.06 24.83
N ASP A 4 -19.18 -21.36 25.96
CA ASP A 4 -19.86 -20.04 26.01
C ASP A 4 -19.00 -18.85 25.54
N VAL A 5 -17.68 -19.00 25.46
CA VAL A 5 -16.79 -17.91 24.98
C VAL A 5 -16.78 -17.81 23.45
N ALA A 6 -17.03 -18.90 22.74
CA ALA A 6 -17.05 -18.93 21.28
C ALA A 6 -18.31 -18.28 20.68
N VAL A 7 -19.44 -18.30 21.42
CA VAL A 7 -20.72 -17.75 20.94
C VAL A 7 -20.78 -16.22 21.13
N LEU A 8 -20.15 -15.68 22.16
CA LEU A 8 -20.10 -14.22 22.39
C LEU A 8 -19.16 -13.48 21.42
N THR A 9 -18.12 -14.13 20.93
CA THR A 9 -17.24 -13.53 19.92
C THR A 9 -17.86 -13.50 18.52
N SER A 10 -18.73 -14.46 18.18
CA SER A 10 -19.37 -14.50 16.87
C SER A 10 -20.47 -13.43 16.68
N VAL A 11 -21.13 -13.03 17.76
CA VAL A 11 -22.20 -12.00 17.71
C VAL A 11 -21.62 -10.59 17.66
N ALA A 12 -20.44 -10.35 18.25
CA ALA A 12 -19.80 -9.03 18.22
C ALA A 12 -19.00 -8.76 16.92
N LEU A 13 -18.65 -9.80 16.16
CA LEU A 13 -17.83 -9.70 14.94
C LEU A 13 -18.67 -9.79 13.65
N GLY A 14 -19.94 -10.21 13.72
CA GLY A 14 -20.80 -10.39 12.56
C GLY A 14 -20.87 -9.12 11.66
N PRO A 15 -21.22 -7.96 12.20
CA PRO A 15 -21.33 -6.73 11.41
C PRO A 15 -19.99 -6.24 10.84
N VAL A 16 -18.90 -6.49 11.56
CA VAL A 16 -17.55 -6.08 11.11
C VAL A 16 -17.04 -7.02 10.00
N ALA A 17 -17.32 -8.32 10.10
CA ALA A 17 -16.92 -9.30 9.09
C ALA A 17 -17.67 -9.08 7.76
N GLU A 18 -18.95 -8.70 7.81
CA GLU A 18 -19.72 -8.33 6.61
C GLU A 18 -19.26 -6.99 6.02
N ALA A 19 -18.94 -6.02 6.87
CA ALA A 19 -18.43 -4.73 6.41
C ALA A 19 -17.10 -4.82 5.67
N PHE A 20 -16.27 -5.82 5.99
CA PHE A 20 -14.99 -6.04 5.32
C PHE A 20 -15.02 -7.06 4.17
N GLY A 21 -16.21 -7.48 3.72
CA GLY A 21 -16.38 -8.29 2.51
C GLY A 21 -15.71 -9.67 2.56
N MET A 22 -15.61 -10.29 3.74
CA MET A 22 -14.93 -11.59 3.93
C MET A 22 -15.47 -12.73 3.08
N HIS A 23 -16.66 -12.59 2.48
CA HIS A 23 -17.18 -13.57 1.53
C HIS A 23 -16.58 -13.47 0.11
N GLU A 24 -15.91 -12.37 -0.22
CA GLU A 24 -15.36 -12.16 -1.57
C GLU A 24 -13.89 -12.57 -1.71
N ILE A 25 -13.11 -12.65 -0.63
CA ILE A 25 -11.71 -13.11 -0.68
C ILE A 25 -11.58 -14.52 -1.30
N SER A 26 -12.61 -15.36 -1.14
CA SER A 26 -12.68 -16.68 -1.79
C SER A 26 -13.06 -16.61 -3.27
N ARG A 27 -13.64 -15.51 -3.75
CA ARG A 27 -14.09 -15.36 -5.14
C ARG A 27 -13.02 -14.73 -6.06
N TYR A 28 -12.12 -13.94 -5.53
CA TYR A 28 -11.03 -13.35 -6.31
C TYR A 28 -10.08 -14.42 -6.91
N SER A 29 -9.85 -15.51 -6.22
CA SER A 29 -9.09 -16.65 -6.74
C SER A 29 -9.88 -17.47 -7.80
N ALA A 30 -11.21 -17.33 -7.86
CA ALA A 30 -12.06 -18.12 -8.77
C ALA A 30 -12.48 -17.35 -10.04
N VAL A 31 -12.42 -16.02 -10.05
CA VAL A 31 -12.88 -15.19 -11.19
C VAL A 31 -11.80 -15.07 -12.27
N GLN A 32 -10.53 -15.22 -11.97
CA GLN A 32 -9.50 -15.31 -13.01
C GLN A 32 -9.56 -16.59 -13.86
N SER A 33 -10.32 -17.60 -13.44
CA SER A 33 -10.45 -18.86 -14.20
C SER A 33 -11.71 -18.97 -15.08
N SER A 34 -12.60 -17.97 -15.15
CA SER A 34 -13.91 -18.13 -15.81
C SER A 34 -14.35 -17.02 -16.77
N MET A 35 -13.48 -16.12 -17.21
CA MET A 35 -13.83 -15.14 -18.26
C MET A 35 -13.43 -15.61 -19.66
N ALA A 36 -13.93 -16.75 -20.05
CA ALA A 36 -14.01 -17.15 -21.47
C ALA A 36 -15.29 -17.95 -21.70
N VAL A 37 -16.47 -17.29 -21.83
CA VAL A 37 -17.61 -17.87 -22.58
C VAL A 37 -18.69 -16.79 -22.88
N ARG A 38 -18.80 -16.45 -24.17
CA ARG A 38 -19.97 -16.14 -24.99
C ARG A 38 -21.11 -15.25 -24.46
N LEU A 39 -21.21 -14.11 -25.13
CA LEU A 39 -22.47 -13.41 -25.40
C LEU A 39 -23.37 -14.28 -26.27
N ASP A 40 -24.56 -14.62 -25.76
CA ASP A 40 -25.73 -14.92 -26.58
C ASP A 40 -26.91 -14.10 -26.07
N ILE A 41 -27.36 -13.25 -26.95
CA ILE A 41 -28.54 -12.36 -26.80
C ILE A 41 -29.80 -13.16 -27.03
N LEU A 42 -30.77 -13.14 -26.11
CA LEU A 42 -32.19 -13.34 -26.40
C LEU A 42 -33.08 -12.64 -25.35
N PRO A 43 -34.38 -12.35 -25.70
CA PRO A 43 -35.03 -11.13 -25.26
C PRO A 43 -35.95 -11.29 -24.03
N ALA A 44 -36.35 -10.12 -23.51
CA ALA A 44 -37.19 -9.88 -22.37
C ALA A 44 -38.57 -10.56 -22.44
N GLU A 45 -38.97 -11.24 -21.36
CA GLU A 45 -40.38 -11.41 -21.02
C GLU A 45 -40.64 -11.05 -19.55
N ARG A 46 -41.65 -10.22 -19.33
CA ARG A 46 -42.18 -9.85 -18.03
C ARG A 46 -43.09 -10.94 -17.49
N PRO A 47 -43.10 -11.27 -16.21
CA PRO A 47 -44.28 -11.81 -15.58
C PRO A 47 -44.98 -10.83 -14.62
N ARG A 48 -46.29 -10.96 -14.68
CA ARG A 48 -47.30 -10.20 -13.93
C ARG A 48 -47.36 -10.57 -12.43
N SER A 49 -47.76 -9.55 -11.66
CA SER A 49 -48.31 -9.52 -10.31
C SER A 49 -48.85 -10.83 -9.71
N GLY A 50 -48.42 -11.06 -8.45
CA GLY A 50 -49.09 -11.97 -7.52
C GLY A 50 -48.77 -11.55 -6.07
N ARG A 51 -49.79 -10.97 -5.42
CA ARG A 51 -49.83 -10.46 -4.06
C ARG A 51 -50.00 -11.63 -3.09
N ALA A 52 -49.11 -11.80 -2.11
CA ALA A 52 -49.40 -12.55 -0.89
C ALA A 52 -48.83 -11.79 0.31
N VAL A 53 -49.73 -11.34 1.15
CA VAL A 53 -49.48 -10.71 2.44
C VAL A 53 -49.35 -11.81 3.48
N LEU A 54 -48.24 -11.89 4.17
CA LEU A 54 -48.12 -12.59 5.47
C LEU A 54 -47.58 -11.59 6.50
N SER A 55 -48.53 -11.12 7.28
CA SER A 55 -48.28 -10.33 8.51
C SER A 55 -47.96 -11.26 9.66
N LEU A 56 -46.79 -11.11 10.28
CA LEU A 56 -46.50 -11.61 11.62
C LEU A 56 -46.32 -10.41 12.56
N PRO A 57 -46.88 -10.41 13.75
CA PRO A 57 -46.78 -9.29 14.69
C PRO A 57 -45.38 -9.28 15.31
N MET A 58 -44.68 -8.17 15.19
CA MET A 58 -43.46 -7.86 15.95
C MET A 58 -43.83 -7.09 17.19
N ASP A 59 -43.42 -7.62 18.32
CA ASP A 59 -43.59 -6.98 19.66
C ASP A 59 -42.62 -5.79 19.79
N GLU A 60 -43.19 -4.63 20.14
CA GLU A 60 -42.56 -3.32 20.22
C GLU A 60 -41.85 -3.10 21.56
N SER A 61 -40.97 -3.96 22.01
CA SER A 61 -40.28 -3.66 23.28
C SER A 61 -38.92 -4.36 23.38
N THR A 62 -37.98 -3.98 22.55
CA THR A 62 -36.53 -4.07 22.88
C THR A 62 -35.67 -3.34 21.83
N LEU A 63 -35.84 -2.06 21.61
CA LEU A 63 -34.79 -1.20 21.09
C LEU A 63 -33.98 -0.71 22.29
N ALA A 64 -33.06 -1.52 22.76
CA ALA A 64 -32.00 -1.06 23.64
C ALA A 64 -31.14 -0.09 22.81
N ILE A 65 -31.24 1.19 23.11
CA ILE A 65 -30.33 2.24 22.67
C ILE A 65 -28.94 1.80 23.12
N VAL A 66 -28.13 1.37 22.18
CA VAL A 66 -26.70 1.22 22.41
C VAL A 66 -26.19 2.63 22.68
N PRO A 67 -25.71 2.96 23.90
CA PRO A 67 -25.16 4.28 24.15
C PRO A 67 -23.97 4.45 23.19
N ALA A 68 -23.98 5.56 22.43
CA ALA A 68 -22.81 5.98 21.66
C ALA A 68 -21.61 5.93 22.61
N VAL A 69 -20.66 5.04 22.31
CA VAL A 69 -19.39 4.97 23.01
C VAL A 69 -18.74 6.32 22.77
N GLN A 70 -18.75 7.19 23.78
CA GLN A 70 -17.97 8.42 23.71
C GLN A 70 -16.50 8.00 23.48
N PRO A 71 -15.81 8.54 22.47
CA PRO A 71 -14.41 8.29 22.32
C PRO A 71 -13.73 8.70 23.63
N GLY A 72 -13.09 7.74 24.27
CA GLY A 72 -12.28 8.02 25.45
C GLY A 72 -11.22 9.06 25.11
N PRO A 73 -10.67 9.79 26.10
CA PRO A 73 -9.65 10.78 25.83
C PRO A 73 -8.52 10.12 25.04
N VAL A 74 -8.32 10.55 23.79
CA VAL A 74 -7.21 10.12 22.96
C VAL A 74 -5.94 10.57 23.66
N ILE A 75 -5.31 9.64 24.40
CA ILE A 75 -3.96 9.84 24.91
C ILE A 75 -3.08 9.84 23.67
N ARG A 76 -2.71 11.02 23.17
CA ARG A 76 -1.74 11.16 22.10
C ARG A 76 -0.43 10.52 22.57
N PRO A 77 0.06 9.43 21.94
CA PRO A 77 1.43 9.04 22.12
C PRO A 77 2.27 10.20 21.59
N GLN A 78 3.11 10.78 22.42
CA GLN A 78 4.02 11.80 21.92
C GLN A 78 4.99 11.18 20.90
N PRO A 79 5.17 11.77 19.71
CA PRO A 79 6.17 11.32 18.76
C PRO A 79 7.53 11.28 19.46
N GLY A 80 8.17 10.11 19.48
CA GLY A 80 9.53 10.00 20.00
C GLY A 80 9.70 9.51 21.43
N THR A 81 8.78 8.77 22.03
CA THR A 81 8.94 8.24 23.39
C THR A 81 9.88 7.02 23.51
N GLN A 82 10.83 6.82 22.59
CA GLN A 82 11.94 5.90 22.81
C GLN A 82 13.31 6.52 22.50
N PRO A 83 13.68 7.69 23.06
CA PRO A 83 14.98 8.30 22.80
C PRO A 83 16.14 7.37 23.20
N HIS A 84 15.98 6.53 24.21
CA HIS A 84 16.99 5.55 24.61
C HIS A 84 17.26 4.48 23.55
N LYS A 85 16.22 3.96 22.85
CA LYS A 85 16.41 2.95 21.81
C LYS A 85 17.06 3.55 20.56
N GLN A 86 16.67 4.75 20.15
CA GLN A 86 17.33 5.45 19.04
C GLN A 86 18.80 5.76 19.34
N VAL A 87 19.10 6.22 20.55
CA VAL A 87 20.51 6.44 20.97
C VAL A 87 21.31 5.14 20.93
N GLN A 88 20.74 4.01 21.34
CA GLN A 88 21.39 2.71 21.24
C GLN A 88 21.61 2.29 19.79
N ALA A 89 20.64 2.49 18.92
CA ALA A 89 20.74 2.19 17.49
C ALA A 89 21.85 3.03 16.82
N ILE A 90 21.92 4.34 17.08
CA ILE A 90 22.98 5.21 16.57
C ILE A 90 24.36 4.77 17.10
N ARG A 91 24.46 4.37 18.37
CA ARG A 91 25.71 3.85 18.94
C ARG A 91 26.14 2.55 18.25
N ALA A 92 25.20 1.67 17.94
CA ALA A 92 25.48 0.43 17.22
C ALA A 92 26.02 0.70 15.80
N LEU A 93 25.41 1.63 15.04
CA LEU A 93 25.94 2.06 13.75
C LEU A 93 27.36 2.63 13.87
N LYS A 94 27.60 3.52 14.82
CA LYS A 94 28.93 4.09 15.06
C LYS A 94 29.96 3.00 15.38
N LYS A 95 29.59 2.00 16.15
CA LYS A 95 30.48 0.87 16.46
C LYS A 95 30.81 0.07 15.20
N LEU A 96 29.83 -0.22 14.35
CA LEU A 96 30.06 -0.91 13.06
C LEU A 96 30.99 -0.11 12.14
N ALA A 97 30.92 1.22 12.14
CA ALA A 97 31.81 2.08 11.35
C ALA A 97 33.28 2.07 11.79
N LEU A 98 33.56 1.66 13.02
CA LEU A 98 34.91 1.59 13.56
C LEU A 98 35.60 0.25 13.33
N LEU A 99 34.89 -0.74 12.80
CA LEU A 99 35.37 -2.08 12.57
C LEU A 99 35.94 -2.23 11.14
N SER A 100 36.99 -3.02 10.99
CA SER A 100 37.48 -3.44 9.68
C SER A 100 36.53 -4.48 9.06
N GLY A 101 36.62 -4.72 7.74
CA GLY A 101 35.74 -5.70 7.07
C GLY A 101 35.66 -7.07 7.78
N PRO A 102 36.79 -7.76 8.08
CA PRO A 102 36.77 -9.03 8.82
C PRO A 102 36.14 -8.92 10.20
N ASP A 103 36.44 -7.83 10.93
CA ASP A 103 35.89 -7.60 12.28
C ASP A 103 34.37 -7.35 12.25
N ILE A 104 33.85 -6.75 11.19
CA ILE A 104 32.39 -6.58 10.99
C ILE A 104 31.70 -7.95 10.93
N SER A 105 32.19 -8.87 10.10
CA SER A 105 31.59 -10.22 9.98
C SER A 105 31.61 -10.96 11.33
N GLN A 106 32.73 -10.92 12.02
CA GLN A 106 32.89 -11.53 13.34
C GLN A 106 31.94 -10.88 14.36
N TYR A 107 31.87 -9.54 14.36
CA TYR A 107 31.00 -8.81 15.27
C TYR A 107 29.53 -9.12 15.04
N VAL A 108 29.05 -9.13 13.80
CA VAL A 108 27.67 -9.47 13.43
C VAL A 108 27.33 -10.90 13.87
N ALA A 109 28.22 -11.86 13.61
CA ALA A 109 28.04 -13.26 14.01
C ALA A 109 27.99 -13.42 15.55
N ALA A 110 28.83 -12.67 16.28
CA ALA A 110 28.87 -12.73 17.75
C ALA A 110 27.73 -11.95 18.43
N HIS A 111 27.04 -11.03 17.73
CA HIS A 111 26.01 -10.16 18.28
C HIS A 111 24.75 -10.13 17.43
N PRO A 112 24.05 -11.26 17.21
CA PRO A 112 22.87 -11.32 16.33
C PRO A 112 21.74 -10.37 16.78
N ASN A 113 21.60 -10.14 18.09
CA ASN A 113 20.61 -9.23 18.66
C ASN A 113 20.80 -7.75 18.25
N VAL A 114 22.02 -7.35 17.84
CA VAL A 114 22.29 -5.96 17.42
C VAL A 114 21.52 -5.63 16.15
N ILE A 115 21.48 -6.55 15.19
CA ILE A 115 20.73 -6.38 13.94
C ILE A 115 19.23 -6.28 14.22
N GLY A 116 18.70 -7.21 15.04
CA GLY A 116 17.29 -7.15 15.45
C GLY A 116 16.92 -5.84 16.15
N THR A 117 17.79 -5.33 17.02
CA THR A 117 17.59 -4.04 17.70
C THR A 117 17.56 -2.86 16.72
N LEU A 118 18.49 -2.85 15.74
CA LEU A 118 18.55 -1.82 14.70
C LEU A 118 17.31 -1.82 13.81
N LEU A 119 16.77 -3.00 13.47
CA LEU A 119 15.57 -3.13 12.67
C LEU A 119 14.28 -2.82 13.44
N ALA A 120 14.23 -3.18 14.73
CA ALA A 120 13.07 -2.89 15.59
C ALA A 120 12.95 -1.41 15.98
N SER A 121 14.04 -0.65 15.91
CA SER A 121 14.06 0.80 16.20
C SER A 121 15.10 1.46 15.30
N PRO A 122 14.84 1.57 13.99
CA PRO A 122 15.81 2.06 13.03
C PRO A 122 16.22 3.50 13.35
N PRO A 123 17.50 3.84 13.16
CA PRO A 123 17.96 5.22 13.28
C PRO A 123 17.29 6.11 12.21
N PRO A 124 17.23 7.42 12.45
CA PRO A 124 16.74 8.36 11.44
C PRO A 124 17.50 8.22 10.11
N PRO A 125 16.83 8.34 8.95
CA PRO A 125 17.46 8.17 7.63
C PRO A 125 18.71 9.02 7.42
N ARG A 126 18.74 10.23 7.98
CA ARG A 126 19.91 11.13 7.92
C ARG A 126 21.12 10.54 8.63
N ASP A 127 20.92 9.95 9.80
CA ASP A 127 22.03 9.35 10.56
C ASP A 127 22.54 8.10 9.86
N VAL A 128 21.65 7.32 9.24
CA VAL A 128 22.00 6.16 8.41
C VAL A 128 22.79 6.60 7.17
N MET A 129 22.33 7.62 6.45
CA MET A 129 23.04 8.15 5.27
C MET A 129 24.45 8.65 5.62
N LEU A 130 24.56 9.41 6.72
CA LEU A 130 25.86 9.89 7.19
C LEU A 130 26.78 8.73 7.59
N TRP A 131 26.25 7.76 8.35
CA TRP A 131 26.98 6.55 8.69
C TRP A 131 27.46 5.80 7.45
N TRP A 132 26.56 5.54 6.50
CA TRP A 132 26.90 4.85 5.26
C TRP A 132 27.99 5.57 4.46
N SER A 133 27.97 6.89 4.45
CA SER A 133 28.99 7.69 3.75
C SER A 133 30.40 7.58 4.37
N THR A 134 30.49 7.26 5.68
CA THR A 134 31.78 7.07 6.37
C THR A 134 32.44 5.72 6.11
N LEU A 135 31.68 4.74 5.59
CA LEU A 135 32.18 3.40 5.34
C LEU A 135 32.98 3.35 4.02
N ASP A 136 34.12 2.64 4.05
CA ASP A 136 34.85 2.33 2.82
C ASP A 136 34.13 1.23 1.99
N ALA A 137 34.60 1.02 0.77
CA ALA A 137 34.00 0.05 -0.15
C ALA A 137 34.02 -1.39 0.41
N ARG A 138 35.08 -1.76 1.14
CA ARG A 138 35.24 -3.08 1.74
C ARG A 138 34.26 -3.29 2.89
N ALA A 139 34.10 -2.30 3.77
CA ALA A 139 33.15 -2.34 4.87
C ALA A 139 31.70 -2.43 4.34
N ARG A 140 31.36 -1.63 3.30
CA ARG A 140 30.03 -1.68 2.65
C ARG A 140 29.77 -3.08 2.06
N SER A 141 30.71 -3.64 1.33
CA SER A 141 30.59 -4.99 0.75
C SER A 141 30.43 -6.06 1.83
N THR A 142 31.22 -5.97 2.91
CA THR A 142 31.15 -6.92 4.02
C THR A 142 29.82 -6.83 4.75
N LEU A 143 29.30 -5.62 5.00
CA LEU A 143 27.96 -5.45 5.60
C LEU A 143 26.85 -6.01 4.70
N GLY A 144 26.95 -5.78 3.39
CA GLY A 144 26.01 -6.33 2.42
C GLY A 144 25.92 -7.86 2.44
N SER A 145 27.07 -8.53 2.68
CA SER A 145 27.13 -10.00 2.73
C SER A 145 26.85 -10.57 4.13
N SER A 146 27.29 -9.88 5.21
CA SER A 146 27.17 -10.40 6.58
C SER A 146 25.87 -10.00 7.29
N ALA A 147 25.23 -8.92 6.85
CA ALA A 147 23.99 -8.41 7.42
C ALA A 147 23.05 -7.84 6.33
N PRO A 148 22.73 -8.63 5.29
CA PRO A 148 21.88 -8.14 4.19
C PRO A 148 20.53 -7.64 4.67
N GLN A 149 19.92 -8.26 5.68
CA GLN A 149 18.66 -7.82 6.28
C GLN A 149 18.77 -6.41 6.90
N LEU A 150 19.93 -5.99 7.40
CA LEU A 150 20.14 -4.64 7.90
C LEU A 150 20.25 -3.64 6.75
N ILE A 151 21.12 -3.96 5.79
CA ILE A 151 21.44 -3.08 4.66
C ILE A 151 20.24 -2.88 3.75
N GLY A 152 19.43 -3.90 3.55
CA GLY A 152 18.22 -3.84 2.74
C GLY A 152 17.07 -3.01 3.33
N ASN A 153 17.07 -2.82 4.67
CA ASN A 153 15.92 -2.22 5.38
C ASN A 153 16.20 -0.90 6.09
N LEU A 154 17.43 -0.38 6.03
CA LEU A 154 17.73 0.94 6.60
C LEU A 154 17.49 2.06 5.57
N GLU A 155 16.56 2.94 5.88
CA GLU A 155 16.32 4.15 5.08
C GLU A 155 17.53 5.10 5.12
N GLY A 156 17.90 5.67 3.97
CA GLY A 156 19.12 6.48 3.81
C GLY A 156 20.29 5.72 3.18
N ILE A 157 20.18 4.40 3.00
CA ILE A 157 21.09 3.61 2.14
C ILE A 157 20.60 3.72 0.69
N PRO A 158 21.52 3.84 -0.31
CA PRO A 158 21.14 3.93 -1.72
C PRO A 158 20.22 2.78 -2.17
N VAL A 159 19.22 3.09 -3.00
CA VAL A 159 18.18 2.17 -3.45
C VAL A 159 18.76 0.89 -4.07
N SER A 160 19.73 1.02 -4.96
CA SER A 160 20.37 -0.14 -5.62
C SER A 160 21.12 -1.07 -4.66
N VAL A 161 21.67 -0.51 -3.58
CA VAL A 161 22.35 -1.29 -2.54
C VAL A 161 21.33 -2.07 -1.70
N ARG A 162 20.21 -1.41 -1.37
CA ARG A 162 19.10 -2.06 -0.66
C ARG A 162 18.50 -3.19 -1.48
N ASP A 163 18.22 -2.96 -2.76
CA ASP A 163 17.70 -3.99 -3.68
C ASP A 163 18.63 -5.20 -3.73
N GLY A 164 19.93 -4.99 -3.95
CA GLY A 164 20.91 -6.08 -3.99
C GLY A 164 20.95 -6.89 -2.69
N ALA A 165 20.91 -6.22 -1.53
CA ALA A 165 20.88 -6.87 -0.23
C ALA A 165 19.57 -7.64 0.01
N ASN A 166 18.43 -7.07 -0.35
CA ASN A 166 17.11 -7.71 -0.20
C ASN A 166 16.96 -8.90 -1.13
N ARG A 167 17.38 -8.82 -2.39
CA ARG A 167 17.39 -9.97 -3.32
C ARG A 167 18.29 -11.09 -2.81
N THR A 168 19.48 -10.75 -2.31
CA THR A 168 20.38 -11.74 -1.69
C THR A 168 19.71 -12.42 -0.51
N MET A 169 19.05 -11.67 0.36
CA MET A 169 18.30 -12.21 1.49
C MET A 169 17.13 -13.08 1.06
N LEU A 170 16.38 -12.64 0.04
CA LEU A 170 15.24 -13.39 -0.52
C LEU A 170 15.68 -14.76 -1.01
N HIS A 171 16.65 -14.81 -1.93
CA HIS A 171 17.13 -16.06 -2.54
C HIS A 171 17.75 -16.99 -1.50
N SER A 172 18.66 -16.48 -0.65
CA SER A 172 19.32 -17.32 0.36
C SER A 172 18.35 -17.88 1.40
N THR A 173 17.28 -17.16 1.71
CA THR A 173 16.25 -17.64 2.63
C THR A 173 15.39 -18.71 1.97
N ILE A 174 14.98 -18.52 0.70
CA ILE A 174 14.27 -19.54 -0.08
C ILE A 174 15.08 -20.82 -0.16
N ASP A 175 16.36 -20.74 -0.56
CA ASP A 175 17.24 -21.91 -0.67
C ASP A 175 17.38 -22.67 0.66
N SER A 176 17.56 -21.91 1.75
CA SER A 176 17.67 -22.49 3.11
C SER A 176 16.41 -23.21 3.55
N LEU A 177 15.24 -22.63 3.27
CA LEU A 177 13.94 -23.23 3.61
C LEU A 177 13.62 -24.44 2.73
N ASP A 178 13.93 -24.41 1.44
CA ASP A 178 13.78 -25.55 0.53
C ASP A 178 14.67 -26.73 0.97
N GLN A 179 15.91 -26.44 1.36
CA GLN A 179 16.78 -27.45 1.94
C GLN A 179 16.21 -28.05 3.23
N LEU A 180 15.70 -27.20 4.14
CA LEU A 180 15.09 -27.65 5.39
C LEU A 180 13.85 -28.53 5.15
N VAL A 181 13.01 -28.21 4.18
CA VAL A 181 11.86 -29.02 3.77
C VAL A 181 12.32 -30.35 3.19
N SER A 182 13.37 -30.36 2.34
CA SER A 182 13.90 -31.57 1.68
C SER A 182 14.54 -32.54 2.68
N LEU A 183 15.19 -32.04 3.71
CA LEU A 183 15.83 -32.84 4.77
C LEU A 183 14.79 -33.52 5.71
N GLY A 184 13.51 -33.17 5.63
CA GLY A 184 12.47 -33.83 6.40
C GLY A 184 12.54 -33.54 7.90
N ALA A 185 12.83 -32.30 8.29
CA ALA A 185 12.73 -31.84 9.68
C ALA A 185 11.34 -32.16 10.29
N GLY A 186 11.18 -32.05 11.60
CA GLY A 186 9.90 -32.39 12.25
C GLY A 186 8.70 -31.66 11.61
N ARG A 187 7.51 -32.31 11.63
CA ARG A 187 6.31 -31.86 10.89
C ARG A 187 6.00 -30.35 11.05
N SER A 188 6.04 -29.82 12.27
CA SER A 188 5.75 -28.39 12.52
C SER A 188 6.80 -27.46 11.91
N VAL A 189 8.06 -27.89 11.89
CA VAL A 189 9.17 -27.13 11.29
C VAL A 189 9.00 -27.05 9.76
N VAL A 190 8.67 -28.19 9.15
CA VAL A 190 8.42 -28.26 7.69
C VAL A 190 7.20 -27.45 7.31
N GLU A 191 6.13 -27.48 8.09
CA GLU A 191 4.93 -26.69 7.80
C GLU A 191 5.18 -25.18 7.89
N ASN A 192 5.87 -24.73 8.93
CA ASN A 192 6.29 -23.32 9.05
C ASN A 192 7.22 -22.92 7.90
N ALA A 193 8.15 -23.78 7.51
CA ALA A 193 9.04 -23.50 6.38
C ALA A 193 8.28 -23.37 5.05
N LYS A 194 7.28 -24.21 4.81
CA LYS A 194 6.42 -24.12 3.62
C LYS A 194 5.60 -22.84 3.59
N GLN A 195 5.07 -22.42 4.73
CA GLN A 195 4.35 -21.14 4.82
C GLN A 195 5.26 -19.95 4.54
N GLN A 196 6.47 -19.95 5.10
CA GLN A 196 7.46 -18.90 4.77
C GLN A 196 7.87 -18.94 3.29
N LEU A 197 8.09 -20.14 2.71
CA LEU A 197 8.38 -20.29 1.28
C LEU A 197 7.27 -19.72 0.41
N LYS A 198 6.00 -19.96 0.75
CA LYS A 198 4.87 -19.38 0.02
C LYS A 198 4.93 -17.85 0.02
N MET A 199 5.18 -17.24 1.19
CA MET A 199 5.36 -15.79 1.32
C MET A 199 6.51 -15.27 0.47
N LEU A 200 7.70 -15.89 0.55
CA LEU A 200 8.88 -15.42 -0.18
C LEU A 200 8.76 -15.62 -1.69
N ARG A 201 8.13 -16.70 -2.13
CA ARG A 201 7.85 -16.94 -3.55
C ARG A 201 6.85 -15.92 -4.10
N SER A 202 5.84 -15.54 -3.33
CA SER A 202 4.93 -14.45 -3.72
C SER A 202 5.67 -13.12 -3.96
N ILE A 203 6.73 -12.84 -3.20
CA ILE A 203 7.60 -11.68 -3.47
C ILE A 203 8.41 -11.88 -4.75
N SER A 204 9.01 -13.08 -4.92
CA SER A 204 9.79 -13.39 -6.12
C SER A 204 8.94 -13.27 -7.39
N ASP A 205 7.76 -13.88 -7.39
CA ASP A 205 6.81 -13.83 -8.49
C ASP A 205 6.40 -12.38 -8.81
N ALA A 206 6.15 -11.58 -7.77
CA ALA A 206 5.82 -10.17 -7.92
C ALA A 206 7.00 -9.33 -8.47
N LEU A 207 8.25 -9.73 -8.22
CA LEU A 207 9.45 -9.09 -8.78
C LEU A 207 9.68 -9.48 -10.25
N ASP A 208 9.28 -10.69 -10.63
CA ASP A 208 9.44 -11.22 -11.99
C ASP A 208 8.27 -10.86 -12.92
N GLY A 209 7.34 -10.00 -12.48
CA GLY A 209 6.22 -9.54 -13.31
C GLY A 209 5.02 -10.48 -13.33
N GLY A 210 4.97 -11.49 -12.47
CA GLY A 210 3.86 -12.45 -12.43
C GLY A 210 3.86 -13.46 -13.60
N ALA A 211 4.96 -13.59 -14.33
CA ALA A 211 5.09 -14.43 -15.53
C ALA A 211 5.12 -15.96 -15.27
N ALA A 212 4.57 -16.45 -14.19
CA ALA A 212 4.46 -17.87 -13.85
C ALA A 212 3.02 -18.42 -13.90
N GLY A 213 2.13 -17.82 -14.67
CA GLY A 213 0.82 -18.36 -15.03
C GLY A 213 0.86 -18.87 -16.45
N ASP A 214 0.88 -20.20 -16.63
CA ASP A 214 0.77 -20.95 -17.88
C ASP A 214 -0.21 -20.31 -18.91
N LEU A 215 0.29 -19.43 -19.76
CA LEU A 215 -0.39 -18.87 -20.92
C LEU A 215 0.29 -19.35 -22.21
N SER A 216 0.58 -20.64 -22.28
CA SER A 216 0.82 -21.30 -23.56
C SER A 216 -0.52 -21.73 -24.14
N THR A 217 -1.27 -20.84 -24.67
CA THR A 217 -2.21 -20.98 -25.79
C THR A 217 -3.19 -19.83 -25.83
N VAL A 218 -2.86 -18.74 -26.47
CA VAL A 218 -3.68 -18.14 -27.55
C VAL A 218 -2.76 -17.27 -28.40
N ALA A 219 -2.49 -17.77 -29.58
CA ALA A 219 -1.68 -17.14 -30.59
C ALA A 219 -2.31 -15.84 -31.10
N SER A 220 -1.46 -14.84 -31.26
CA SER A 220 -1.43 -13.95 -32.43
C SER A 220 -2.71 -13.19 -32.79
N VAL A 221 -2.86 -11.99 -32.25
CA VAL A 221 -3.26 -10.87 -33.08
C VAL A 221 -2.27 -9.74 -32.88
N VAL A 222 -1.53 -9.49 -33.94
CA VAL A 222 -0.55 -8.45 -34.11
C VAL A 222 -1.21 -7.08 -33.91
N THR A 223 -0.82 -6.37 -32.88
CA THR A 223 -0.73 -4.92 -32.93
C THR A 223 0.69 -4.58 -32.52
N GLN A 224 1.47 -4.07 -33.47
CA GLN A 224 2.77 -3.45 -33.20
C GLN A 224 2.53 -2.23 -32.29
N THR A 225 2.49 -2.45 -31.01
CA THR A 225 2.77 -1.42 -30.00
C THR A 225 4.26 -1.48 -29.75
N CYS A 226 4.92 -0.33 -29.82
CA CYS A 226 6.32 -0.19 -29.49
C CYS A 226 6.60 -0.89 -28.17
N ASP A 227 7.56 -1.78 -28.20
CA ASP A 227 8.06 -2.58 -27.09
C ASP A 227 8.62 -1.63 -26.00
N LEU A 228 7.73 -1.13 -25.14
CA LEU A 228 8.11 -0.48 -23.89
C LEU A 228 8.44 -1.62 -22.96
N GLY A 229 9.73 -1.89 -22.80
CA GLY A 229 10.24 -2.94 -21.92
C GLY A 229 9.53 -2.89 -20.56
N GLU A 230 9.21 -4.07 -20.05
CA GLU A 230 8.58 -4.22 -18.73
C GLU A 230 9.26 -3.33 -17.69
N ALA A 231 8.47 -2.61 -16.86
CA ALA A 231 9.01 -1.69 -15.87
C ALA A 231 10.00 -2.40 -14.95
N ALA A 232 11.20 -1.86 -14.81
CA ALA A 232 12.19 -2.40 -13.89
C ALA A 232 11.60 -2.47 -12.48
N ARG A 233 11.72 -3.62 -11.80
CA ARG A 233 11.21 -3.84 -10.45
C ARG A 233 12.36 -3.92 -9.44
N THR A 234 12.23 -3.19 -8.36
CA THR A 234 13.22 -3.05 -7.29
C THR A 234 12.63 -3.51 -5.96
N LEU A 235 13.31 -4.39 -5.24
CA LEU A 235 12.92 -4.84 -3.89
C LEU A 235 13.47 -3.86 -2.84
N LEU A 236 12.69 -2.82 -2.54
CA LEU A 236 13.10 -1.73 -1.66
C LEU A 236 13.12 -2.11 -0.18
N THR A 237 12.24 -3.01 0.26
CA THR A 237 12.14 -3.48 1.66
C THR A 237 11.84 -4.97 1.66
N LEU A 238 12.48 -5.71 2.57
CA LEU A 238 12.21 -7.13 2.81
C LEU A 238 12.41 -7.47 4.28
N ASP A 239 11.31 -7.78 4.97
CA ASP A 239 11.34 -8.42 6.28
C ASP A 239 10.71 -9.81 6.17
N VAL A 240 11.48 -10.84 6.46
CA VAL A 240 11.05 -12.25 6.35
C VAL A 240 10.45 -12.79 7.65
N THR A 241 10.30 -11.97 8.67
CA THR A 241 9.83 -12.38 10.00
C THR A 241 8.30 -12.25 10.12
N GLY A 242 7.67 -13.20 10.81
CA GLY A 242 6.22 -13.17 11.05
C GLY A 242 5.39 -13.15 9.77
N GLN A 243 4.53 -12.16 9.61
CA GLN A 243 3.73 -11.93 8.39
C GLN A 243 4.52 -11.31 7.25
N GLY A 244 5.74 -10.90 7.51
CA GLY A 244 6.61 -10.21 6.56
C GLY A 244 6.21 -8.76 6.28
N ARG A 245 7.18 -8.02 5.71
CA ARG A 245 6.95 -6.70 5.11
C ARG A 245 7.76 -6.63 3.82
N ALA A 246 7.19 -6.04 2.78
CA ALA A 246 7.92 -5.84 1.53
C ALA A 246 7.44 -4.55 0.84
N ALA A 247 8.34 -3.97 0.07
CA ALA A 247 8.01 -2.88 -0.83
C ALA A 247 8.68 -3.14 -2.17
N ILE A 248 7.87 -3.18 -3.23
CA ILE A 248 8.32 -3.35 -4.61
C ILE A 248 8.08 -2.05 -5.36
N VAL A 249 9.11 -1.54 -6.01
CA VAL A 249 9.06 -0.34 -6.84
C VAL A 249 8.99 -0.76 -8.31
N LEU A 250 8.08 -0.16 -9.04
CA LEU A 250 8.02 -0.20 -10.49
C LEU A 250 8.55 1.12 -11.05
N GLY A 251 9.49 1.06 -11.96
CA GLY A 251 10.25 2.22 -12.44
C GLY A 251 11.51 2.51 -11.61
N ASP A 252 12.16 3.63 -11.87
CA ASP A 252 13.42 4.01 -11.21
C ASP A 252 13.21 5.08 -10.15
N LEU A 253 13.20 4.67 -8.89
CA LEU A 253 13.04 5.55 -7.73
C LEU A 253 14.16 6.60 -7.61
N THR A 254 15.33 6.33 -8.23
CA THR A 254 16.50 7.21 -8.14
C THR A 254 16.44 8.40 -9.08
N THR A 255 15.65 8.33 -10.14
CA THR A 255 15.55 9.36 -11.18
C THR A 255 14.14 9.87 -11.42
N ALA A 256 13.11 9.13 -11.05
CA ALA A 256 11.70 9.48 -11.31
C ALA A 256 11.35 10.91 -10.90
N ASP A 257 10.61 11.62 -11.77
CA ASP A 257 10.05 12.93 -11.49
C ASP A 257 8.83 12.86 -10.55
N TYR A 258 8.10 11.75 -10.63
CA TYR A 258 6.90 11.48 -9.83
C TYR A 258 7.06 10.14 -9.11
N VAL A 259 6.82 10.14 -7.81
CA VAL A 259 6.88 8.93 -6.97
C VAL A 259 5.58 8.76 -6.21
N THR A 260 4.97 7.58 -6.35
CA THR A 260 3.69 7.26 -5.72
C THR A 260 3.83 6.08 -4.78
N TYR A 261 3.41 6.24 -3.52
CA TYR A 261 3.31 5.16 -2.54
C TYR A 261 1.88 4.67 -2.45
N LEU A 262 1.65 3.37 -2.70
CA LEU A 262 0.37 2.70 -2.45
C LEU A 262 0.41 2.05 -1.07
N VAL A 263 -0.43 2.54 -0.15
CA VAL A 263 -0.48 2.08 1.25
C VAL A 263 -1.76 1.26 1.47
N PRO A 264 -1.64 -0.06 1.73
CA PRO A 264 -2.80 -0.94 1.85
C PRO A 264 -3.47 -0.86 3.21
N GLY A 265 -4.71 -1.36 3.28
CA GLY A 265 -5.49 -1.51 4.49
C GLY A 265 -5.23 -2.81 5.25
N MET A 266 -6.25 -3.26 5.99
CA MET A 266 -6.21 -4.51 6.74
C MET A 266 -6.15 -5.75 5.84
N PHE A 267 -5.70 -6.89 6.38
CA PHE A 267 -5.56 -8.19 5.70
C PHE A 267 -4.59 -8.23 4.51
N PHE A 268 -3.85 -7.17 4.26
CA PHE A 268 -2.82 -7.20 3.24
C PHE A 268 -1.57 -7.89 3.78
N THR A 269 -1.50 -9.20 3.61
CA THR A 269 -0.31 -9.99 3.93
C THR A 269 0.54 -10.17 2.69
N ILE A 270 1.85 -10.29 2.87
CA ILE A 270 2.76 -10.56 1.75
C ILE A 270 2.36 -11.84 1.02
N GLU A 271 2.07 -12.91 1.79
CA GLU A 271 1.74 -14.23 1.25
C GLU A 271 0.57 -14.23 0.26
N ASN A 272 -0.44 -13.42 0.52
CA ASN A 272 -1.69 -13.49 -0.25
C ASN A 272 -1.92 -12.29 -1.18
N GLN A 273 -1.36 -11.10 -0.86
CA GLN A 273 -1.71 -9.88 -1.57
C GLN A 273 -0.52 -9.17 -2.23
N MET A 274 0.75 -9.60 -2.01
CA MET A 274 1.90 -8.89 -2.60
C MET A 274 1.84 -8.85 -4.14
N GLY A 275 1.48 -9.97 -4.78
CA GLY A 275 1.31 -10.06 -6.22
C GLY A 275 0.25 -9.07 -6.73
N ALA A 276 -0.97 -9.16 -6.20
CA ALA A 276 -2.07 -8.28 -6.59
C ALA A 276 -1.78 -6.79 -6.30
N TRP A 277 -1.04 -6.51 -5.21
CA TRP A 277 -0.65 -5.14 -4.87
C TRP A 277 0.41 -4.59 -5.83
N ALA A 278 1.36 -5.43 -6.25
CA ALA A 278 2.33 -5.10 -7.29
C ALA A 278 1.67 -4.92 -8.67
N GLU A 279 0.65 -5.72 -8.99
CA GLU A 279 -0.16 -5.56 -10.21
C GLU A 279 -0.92 -4.23 -10.20
N ALA A 280 -1.58 -3.88 -9.08
CA ALA A 280 -2.26 -2.58 -8.94
C ALA A 280 -1.28 -1.40 -9.07
N ALA A 281 -0.08 -1.54 -8.54
CA ALA A 281 0.98 -0.55 -8.72
C ALA A 281 1.46 -0.48 -10.18
N GLY A 282 1.51 -1.61 -10.90
CA GLY A 282 1.82 -1.68 -12.31
C GLY A 282 0.78 -1.00 -13.18
N GLU A 283 -0.49 -1.28 -12.95
CA GLU A 283 -1.59 -0.62 -13.63
C GLU A 283 -1.55 0.90 -13.44
N LEU A 284 -1.32 1.35 -12.21
CA LEU A 284 -1.17 2.78 -11.94
C LEU A 284 0.06 3.39 -12.64
N TYR A 285 1.18 2.68 -12.66
CA TYR A 285 2.41 3.09 -13.35
C TYR A 285 2.16 3.32 -14.83
N GLU A 286 1.51 2.39 -15.51
CA GLU A 286 1.18 2.51 -16.94
C GLU A 286 0.21 3.66 -17.19
N GLN A 287 -0.84 3.80 -16.39
CA GLN A 287 -1.79 4.91 -16.53
C GLN A 287 -1.13 6.27 -16.30
N GLN A 288 -0.17 6.38 -15.37
CA GLN A 288 0.61 7.62 -15.18
C GLN A 288 1.41 7.97 -16.43
N LEU A 289 2.08 6.98 -17.06
CA LEU A 289 2.83 7.19 -18.30
C LEU A 289 1.90 7.59 -19.45
N ASP A 290 0.73 6.97 -19.58
CA ASP A 290 -0.24 7.31 -20.61
C ASP A 290 -0.76 8.74 -20.48
N TRP A 291 -1.07 9.16 -19.25
CA TRP A 291 -1.47 10.55 -19.01
C TRP A 291 -0.35 11.54 -19.27
N LEU A 292 0.89 11.22 -18.91
CA LEU A 292 2.05 12.07 -19.25
C LEU A 292 2.18 12.22 -20.74
N ARG A 293 2.14 11.13 -21.52
CA ARG A 293 2.17 11.14 -22.99
C ARG A 293 1.01 11.99 -23.58
N TYR A 294 -0.20 11.82 -23.01
CA TYR A 294 -1.36 12.58 -23.43
C TYR A 294 -1.14 14.09 -23.25
N PHE A 295 -0.72 14.53 -22.07
CA PHE A 295 -0.48 15.96 -21.80
C PHE A 295 0.70 16.52 -22.61
N ASP A 296 1.76 15.76 -22.80
CA ASP A 296 2.91 16.16 -23.62
C ASP A 296 2.49 16.35 -25.08
N SER A 297 1.64 15.47 -25.62
CA SER A 297 1.10 15.61 -26.97
C SER A 297 0.25 16.87 -27.17
N LYS A 298 -0.35 17.40 -26.11
CA LYS A 298 -1.19 18.61 -26.11
C LYS A 298 -0.41 19.88 -25.80
N SER A 299 0.75 19.76 -25.15
CA SER A 299 1.53 20.92 -24.70
C SER A 299 2.23 21.67 -25.82
N GLY A 300 2.42 21.04 -26.99
CA GLY A 300 3.19 21.61 -28.11
C GLY A 300 4.65 21.92 -27.74
N ALA A 301 5.16 21.30 -26.67
CA ALA A 301 6.53 21.50 -26.20
C ALA A 301 7.54 21.16 -27.32
N ALA A 302 8.44 22.08 -27.60
CA ALA A 302 9.49 21.83 -28.57
C ALA A 302 10.44 20.76 -28.03
N PRO A 303 10.85 19.78 -28.86
CA PRO A 303 11.79 18.76 -28.45
C PRO A 303 13.13 19.37 -28.04
N VAL A 304 13.71 18.87 -26.95
CA VAL A 304 15.03 19.28 -26.45
C VAL A 304 16.11 18.50 -27.20
N GLN A 305 17.19 19.18 -27.56
CA GLN A 305 18.31 18.52 -28.23
C GLN A 305 19.10 17.68 -27.23
N ALA A 306 19.05 16.36 -27.38
CA ALA A 306 19.86 15.43 -26.59
C ALA A 306 21.36 15.59 -26.90
N ALA A 307 22.21 15.12 -26.00
CA ALA A 307 23.67 15.11 -26.19
C ALA A 307 24.14 14.36 -27.45
N SER A 308 23.30 13.48 -28.00
CA SER A 308 23.49 12.80 -29.29
C SER A 308 23.19 13.69 -30.51
N GLY A 309 22.72 14.94 -30.31
CA GLY A 309 22.29 15.82 -31.38
C GLY A 309 20.88 15.55 -31.92
N GLN A 310 20.19 14.52 -31.44
CA GLN A 310 18.79 14.23 -31.73
C GLN A 310 17.87 15.07 -30.85
N PHE A 311 16.78 15.58 -31.44
CA PHE A 311 15.73 16.22 -30.66
C PHE A 311 14.83 15.14 -30.04
N VAL A 312 14.83 15.06 -28.71
CA VAL A 312 13.98 14.14 -27.93
C VAL A 312 13.05 14.98 -27.07
N ALA A 313 11.80 14.63 -26.97
CA ALA A 313 10.95 15.20 -25.95
C ALA A 313 11.51 14.78 -24.58
N GLU A 314 11.69 15.75 -23.67
CA GLU A 314 12.06 15.45 -22.28
C GLU A 314 10.85 14.76 -21.63
N GLN A 315 10.88 13.42 -21.65
CA GLN A 315 9.79 12.63 -21.12
C GLN A 315 9.92 12.54 -19.61
N LYS A 316 8.91 13.00 -18.89
CA LYS A 316 8.81 12.84 -17.44
C LYS A 316 8.67 11.37 -17.08
N THR A 317 9.28 11.00 -15.96
CA THR A 317 9.38 9.62 -15.49
C THR A 317 8.63 9.41 -14.18
N VAL A 318 8.15 8.20 -13.97
CA VAL A 318 7.37 7.81 -12.80
C VAL A 318 8.00 6.63 -12.08
N ALA A 319 7.76 6.53 -10.78
CA ALA A 319 8.00 5.31 -10.01
C ALA A 319 6.83 5.09 -9.06
N THR A 320 6.30 3.87 -9.05
CA THR A 320 5.17 3.49 -8.20
C THR A 320 5.60 2.40 -7.22
N VAL A 321 5.31 2.59 -5.95
CA VAL A 321 5.73 1.72 -4.85
C VAL A 321 4.55 0.94 -4.33
N ALA A 322 4.50 -0.36 -4.60
CA ALA A 322 3.62 -1.31 -3.90
C ALA A 322 4.18 -1.51 -2.48
N TRP A 323 3.65 -0.75 -1.51
CA TRP A 323 4.24 -0.64 -0.19
C TRP A 323 3.43 -1.41 0.85
N ILE A 324 3.89 -2.59 1.28
CA ILE A 324 3.40 -3.31 2.46
C ILE A 324 4.49 -3.22 3.53
N GLY A 325 4.74 -2.01 4.01
CA GLY A 325 5.86 -1.69 4.90
C GLY A 325 5.53 -1.77 6.39
N TYR A 326 4.35 -2.26 6.77
CA TYR A 326 3.92 -2.47 8.15
C TYR A 326 3.11 -3.75 8.28
N HIS A 327 2.97 -4.26 9.49
CA HIS A 327 2.10 -5.41 9.76
C HIS A 327 0.65 -4.93 9.74
N THR A 328 -0.07 -5.24 8.66
CA THR A 328 -1.48 -4.86 8.54
C THR A 328 -2.33 -5.61 9.56
N PRO A 329 -3.35 -4.98 10.14
CA PRO A 329 -4.18 -5.64 11.12
C PRO A 329 -5.05 -6.74 10.51
N ASN A 330 -5.47 -7.65 11.36
CA ASN A 330 -6.51 -8.65 11.08
C ASN A 330 -7.74 -8.40 11.98
N LEU A 331 -8.75 -9.28 11.91
CA LEU A 331 -10.00 -9.12 12.69
C LEU A 331 -9.78 -9.03 14.21
N THR A 332 -8.70 -9.62 14.73
CA THR A 332 -8.48 -9.65 16.19
C THR A 332 -7.89 -8.36 16.73
N ASN A 333 -7.25 -7.55 15.89
CA ASN A 333 -6.54 -6.34 16.30
C ASN A 333 -6.86 -5.08 15.48
N VAL A 334 -7.74 -5.17 14.46
CA VAL A 334 -8.13 -4.03 13.60
C VAL A 334 -8.78 -2.88 14.38
N GLY A 335 -9.41 -3.17 15.52
CA GLY A 335 -9.96 -2.14 16.41
C GLY A 335 -8.92 -1.32 17.16
N GLY A 336 -7.64 -1.73 17.13
CA GLY A 336 -6.53 -1.03 17.77
C GLY A 336 -5.76 -0.13 16.79
N ILE A 337 -5.06 0.86 17.33
CA ILE A 337 -4.26 1.82 16.55
C ILE A 337 -2.78 1.41 16.39
N GLN A 338 -2.36 0.34 17.07
CA GLN A 338 -0.93 -0.05 17.17
C GLN A 338 -0.29 -0.37 15.82
N ASN A 339 -1.05 -1.03 14.94
CA ASN A 339 -0.56 -1.30 13.58
C ASN A 339 -0.48 -0.01 12.74
N ALA A 340 -1.38 0.97 12.98
CA ALA A 340 -1.27 2.29 12.34
C ALA A 340 -0.07 3.09 12.88
N ASP A 341 0.27 2.97 14.17
CA ASP A 341 1.50 3.54 14.73
C ASP A 341 2.75 2.99 14.04
N GLU A 342 2.82 1.67 13.82
CA GLU A 342 3.90 1.03 13.06
C GLU A 342 3.94 1.56 11.62
N GLY A 343 2.80 1.57 10.93
CA GLY A 343 2.66 2.07 9.55
C GLY A 343 3.04 3.55 9.42
N ARG A 344 2.61 4.39 10.36
CA ARG A 344 2.99 5.79 10.46
C ARG A 344 4.51 5.98 10.51
N ASP A 345 5.18 5.27 11.43
CA ASP A 345 6.63 5.41 11.65
C ASP A 345 7.41 4.90 10.44
N ALA A 346 7.00 3.77 9.87
CA ALA A 346 7.62 3.17 8.71
C ALA A 346 7.44 4.03 7.44
N LEU A 347 6.23 4.53 7.18
CA LEU A 347 5.94 5.38 6.02
C LEU A 347 6.69 6.71 6.11
N ALA A 348 6.69 7.34 7.29
CA ALA A 348 7.44 8.57 7.52
C ALA A 348 8.95 8.36 7.30
N SER A 349 9.51 7.23 7.74
CA SER A 349 10.90 6.90 7.51
C SER A 349 11.21 6.69 6.02
N ALA A 350 10.36 5.96 5.31
CA ALA A 350 10.53 5.67 3.88
C ALA A 350 10.51 6.95 3.03
N ILE A 351 9.51 7.83 3.23
CA ILE A 351 9.39 9.08 2.47
C ILE A 351 10.55 10.04 2.82
N LYS A 352 10.89 10.19 4.10
CA LYS A 352 12.05 11.01 4.51
C LYS A 352 13.36 10.47 3.96
N GLY A 353 13.52 9.16 3.88
CA GLY A 353 14.65 8.50 3.25
C GLY A 353 14.76 8.83 1.76
N LEU A 354 13.65 8.74 1.03
CA LEU A 354 13.57 9.14 -0.37
C LEU A 354 13.95 10.61 -0.56
N GLN A 355 13.30 11.53 0.17
CA GLN A 355 13.53 12.97 0.05
C GLN A 355 14.99 13.33 0.37
N LEU A 356 15.60 12.65 1.33
CA LEU A 356 17.01 12.84 1.67
C LEU A 356 17.94 12.39 0.55
N LEU A 357 17.72 11.21 -0.02
CA LEU A 357 18.52 10.65 -1.11
C LEU A 357 18.34 11.46 -2.41
N ARG A 358 17.18 12.08 -2.58
CA ARG A 358 16.78 12.87 -3.76
C ARG A 358 16.81 14.39 -3.50
N SER A 359 17.51 14.85 -2.46
CA SER A 359 17.50 16.28 -2.04
C SER A 359 18.00 17.28 -3.08
N SER A 360 18.80 16.84 -4.07
CA SER A 360 19.24 17.68 -5.20
C SER A 360 18.20 17.75 -6.34
N HIS A 361 17.29 16.80 -6.41
CA HIS A 361 16.22 16.71 -7.42
C HIS A 361 15.04 15.96 -6.81
N GLU A 362 14.31 16.65 -5.94
CA GLU A 362 13.19 16.10 -5.20
C GLU A 362 12.03 15.75 -6.15
N PRO A 363 11.51 14.51 -6.13
CA PRO A 363 10.37 14.16 -6.95
C PRO A 363 9.07 14.77 -6.40
N TYR A 364 8.05 14.86 -7.24
CA TYR A 364 6.66 15.03 -6.79
C TYR A 364 6.21 13.74 -6.09
N VAL A 365 5.93 13.80 -4.80
CA VAL A 365 5.58 12.63 -3.97
C VAL A 365 4.08 12.58 -3.71
N THR A 366 3.45 11.47 -4.06
CA THR A 366 2.05 11.18 -3.76
C THR A 366 1.92 9.97 -2.85
N VAL A 367 1.01 10.03 -1.89
CA VAL A 367 0.57 8.89 -1.10
C VAL A 367 -0.88 8.57 -1.47
N ILE A 368 -1.15 7.33 -1.84
CA ILE A 368 -2.49 6.80 -2.05
C ILE A 368 -2.73 5.74 -0.99
N ALA A 369 -3.67 5.99 -0.09
CA ALA A 369 -3.86 5.17 1.09
C ALA A 369 -5.29 4.63 1.18
N HIS A 370 -5.40 3.33 1.39
CA HIS A 370 -6.65 2.60 1.45
C HIS A 370 -6.99 2.17 2.87
N SER A 371 -8.27 2.31 3.26
CA SER A 371 -8.80 1.69 4.48
C SER A 371 -7.96 2.05 5.71
N TYR A 372 -7.59 1.06 6.54
CA TYR A 372 -6.73 1.23 7.71
C TYR A 372 -5.37 1.88 7.39
N GLY A 373 -4.83 1.67 6.18
CA GLY A 373 -3.62 2.33 5.73
C GLY A 373 -3.75 3.85 5.63
N SER A 374 -4.96 4.36 5.40
CA SER A 374 -5.23 5.80 5.42
C SER A 374 -5.06 6.40 6.82
N THR A 375 -5.42 5.66 7.88
CA THR A 375 -5.17 6.07 9.27
C THR A 375 -3.66 6.22 9.51
N ALA A 376 -2.85 5.24 9.10
CA ALA A 376 -1.39 5.30 9.22
C ALA A 376 -0.79 6.48 8.43
N ALA A 377 -1.24 6.69 7.19
CA ALA A 377 -0.77 7.79 6.34
C ALA A 377 -1.14 9.17 6.92
N LEU A 378 -2.38 9.34 7.37
CA LEU A 378 -2.84 10.58 8.01
C LEU A 378 -2.02 10.88 9.28
N MET A 379 -1.78 9.88 10.12
CA MET A 379 -0.93 10.03 11.31
C MET A 379 0.51 10.38 10.95
N ALA A 380 1.08 9.77 9.91
CA ALA A 380 2.43 10.09 9.44
C ALA A 380 2.54 11.56 9.02
N LEU A 381 1.56 12.04 8.24
CA LEU A 381 1.53 13.40 7.71
C LEU A 381 1.15 14.46 8.75
N THR A 382 0.62 14.06 9.90
CA THR A 382 0.31 14.97 11.01
C THR A 382 1.46 15.05 12.02
N GLU A 383 2.07 13.90 12.34
CA GLU A 383 2.97 13.80 13.49
C GLU A 383 4.45 13.96 13.12
N TYR A 384 4.82 13.76 11.85
CA TYR A 384 6.21 13.86 11.38
C TYR A 384 6.43 15.09 10.50
N ASN A 385 7.59 15.70 10.67
CA ASN A 385 8.02 16.85 9.85
C ASN A 385 8.62 16.38 8.52
N PHE A 386 7.77 16.11 7.54
CA PHE A 386 8.05 15.96 6.12
C PHE A 386 6.79 16.34 5.34
N THR A 387 6.92 16.65 4.07
CA THR A 387 5.78 17.10 3.25
C THR A 387 5.69 16.26 1.99
N VAL A 388 4.47 15.86 1.61
CA VAL A 388 4.18 15.26 0.30
C VAL A 388 3.41 16.25 -0.57
N ASP A 389 3.41 16.02 -1.88
CA ASP A 389 2.75 16.94 -2.84
C ASP A 389 1.26 16.66 -2.97
N ALA A 390 0.84 15.39 -2.80
CA ALA A 390 -0.56 15.01 -2.82
C ALA A 390 -0.83 13.78 -1.92
N LEU A 391 -2.07 13.70 -1.44
CA LEU A 391 -2.61 12.58 -0.68
C LEU A 391 -3.97 12.21 -1.26
N ALA A 392 -4.17 10.93 -1.61
CA ALA A 392 -5.46 10.38 -1.97
C ALA A 392 -5.88 9.31 -0.96
N LEU A 393 -7.09 9.42 -0.45
CA LEU A 393 -7.67 8.55 0.57
C LEU A 393 -8.88 7.85 0.01
N VAL A 394 -8.97 6.54 0.15
CA VAL A 394 -10.15 5.75 -0.25
C VAL A 394 -10.54 4.76 0.82
N GLY A 395 -11.84 4.61 1.05
CA GLY A 395 -12.35 3.71 2.06
C GLY A 395 -11.84 4.01 3.48
N SER A 396 -11.62 5.27 3.83
CA SER A 396 -10.95 5.68 5.06
C SER A 396 -11.85 5.54 6.30
N PRO A 397 -11.38 4.86 7.38
CA PRO A 397 -12.09 4.83 8.67
C PRO A 397 -11.76 6.05 9.55
N GLY A 398 -11.07 7.06 9.00
CA GLY A 398 -10.68 8.25 9.74
C GLY A 398 -9.35 8.13 10.49
N SER A 399 -9.00 9.21 11.17
CA SER A 399 -7.77 9.30 12.00
C SER A 399 -7.93 10.39 13.07
N PRO A 400 -6.95 10.54 13.99
CA PRO A 400 -6.92 11.64 14.93
C PRO A 400 -6.80 13.04 14.30
N ALA A 401 -6.30 13.15 13.06
CA ALA A 401 -6.23 14.42 12.31
C ALA A 401 -7.64 14.94 12.02
N ARG A 402 -7.90 16.23 12.23
CA ARG A 402 -9.24 16.83 12.19
C ARG A 402 -9.55 17.59 10.91
N SER A 403 -8.53 17.99 10.17
CA SER A 403 -8.68 18.76 8.96
C SER A 403 -7.42 18.65 8.09
N VAL A 404 -7.56 19.04 6.83
CA VAL A 404 -6.45 19.15 5.88
C VAL A 404 -5.35 20.08 6.38
N ASP A 405 -5.68 21.10 7.16
CA ASP A 405 -4.70 22.07 7.69
C ASP A 405 -3.73 21.47 8.70
N GLU A 406 -4.07 20.32 9.29
CA GLU A 406 -3.18 19.59 10.20
C GLU A 406 -2.17 18.70 9.44
N LEU A 407 -2.35 18.53 8.13
CA LEU A 407 -1.57 17.61 7.31
C LEU A 407 -0.41 18.32 6.60
N HIS A 408 0.76 17.73 6.63
CA HIS A 408 1.90 18.18 5.83
C HIS A 408 1.76 17.76 4.35
N VAL A 409 0.75 18.32 3.67
CA VAL A 409 0.48 18.12 2.24
C VAL A 409 0.53 19.46 1.53
N ARG A 410 1.33 19.58 0.47
CA ARG A 410 1.49 20.84 -0.29
C ARG A 410 0.16 21.35 -0.82
N SER A 411 -0.09 22.63 -0.61
CA SER A 411 -1.27 23.35 -1.14
C SER A 411 -2.61 22.66 -0.81
N GLY A 412 -2.68 21.87 0.25
CA GLY A 412 -3.89 21.15 0.63
C GLY A 412 -4.39 20.18 -0.46
N ASN A 413 -3.48 19.55 -1.21
CA ASN A 413 -3.82 18.58 -2.25
C ASN A 413 -4.20 17.24 -1.64
N VAL A 414 -5.26 17.23 -0.83
CA VAL A 414 -5.84 16.04 -0.20
C VAL A 414 -7.14 15.71 -0.91
N TYR A 415 -7.25 14.48 -1.39
CA TYR A 415 -8.40 13.97 -2.13
C TYR A 415 -9.00 12.80 -1.37
N VAL A 416 -10.33 12.67 -1.40
CA VAL A 416 -11.04 11.57 -0.77
C VAL A 416 -12.09 11.00 -1.71
N GLY A 417 -12.10 9.66 -1.85
CA GLY A 417 -13.08 8.91 -2.64
C GLY A 417 -13.80 7.88 -1.79
N GLU A 418 -15.12 7.83 -1.93
CA GLU A 418 -15.98 6.96 -1.13
C GLU A 418 -16.93 6.18 -2.06
N GLY A 419 -16.80 4.86 -2.08
CA GLY A 419 -17.66 3.98 -2.87
C GLY A 419 -19.08 3.93 -2.30
N ALA A 420 -20.07 3.84 -3.19
CA ALA A 420 -21.48 3.91 -2.82
C ALA A 420 -21.93 2.84 -1.81
N TRP A 421 -21.30 1.67 -1.82
CA TRP A 421 -21.59 0.55 -0.93
C TRP A 421 -20.43 0.21 0.00
N ASP A 422 -19.50 1.14 0.19
CA ASP A 422 -18.41 0.98 1.15
C ASP A 422 -18.89 1.43 2.55
N PRO A 423 -18.99 0.52 3.54
CA PRO A 423 -19.48 0.87 4.86
C PRO A 423 -18.42 1.54 5.75
N ILE A 424 -17.16 1.59 5.31
CA ILE A 424 -16.05 2.08 6.13
C ILE A 424 -15.95 3.60 6.16
N PRO A 425 -16.03 4.33 5.03
CA PRO A 425 -16.18 5.78 5.06
C PRO A 425 -17.35 6.22 5.95
N ASN A 426 -17.28 7.40 6.49
CA ASN A 426 -18.26 7.94 7.43
C ASN A 426 -18.35 7.19 8.78
N SER A 427 -17.59 6.12 9.00
CA SER A 427 -17.58 5.45 10.31
C SER A 427 -16.90 6.28 11.40
N SER A 428 -15.95 7.15 11.02
CA SER A 428 -15.11 7.92 11.95
C SER A 428 -14.50 7.07 13.06
N TYR A 429 -14.21 5.80 12.76
CA TYR A 429 -13.84 4.80 13.77
C TYR A 429 -12.56 5.18 14.52
N PHE A 430 -11.58 5.74 13.83
CA PHE A 430 -10.31 6.19 14.41
C PHE A 430 -10.27 7.71 14.67
N GLY A 431 -11.37 8.43 14.46
CA GLY A 431 -11.44 9.87 14.69
C GLY A 431 -12.23 10.62 13.63
N SER A 432 -11.68 11.71 13.10
CA SER A 432 -12.36 12.52 12.09
C SER A 432 -12.43 11.83 10.74
N ASP A 433 -13.57 11.98 10.08
CA ASP A 433 -13.82 11.47 8.74
C ASP A 433 -13.24 12.42 7.68
N PRO A 434 -12.29 11.97 6.82
CA PRO A 434 -11.77 12.79 5.74
C PRO A 434 -12.80 13.15 4.67
N GLY A 435 -13.89 12.34 4.53
CA GLY A 435 -14.99 12.60 3.61
C GLY A 435 -15.92 13.70 4.06
N ALA A 436 -15.91 14.05 5.35
CA ALA A 436 -16.74 15.13 5.88
C ALA A 436 -16.33 16.50 5.27
N ALA A 437 -17.31 17.31 4.87
CA ALA A 437 -17.07 18.65 4.29
C ALA A 437 -16.22 19.54 5.23
N SER A 438 -16.37 19.40 6.55
CA SER A 438 -15.60 20.13 7.55
C SER A 438 -14.12 19.75 7.61
N TYR A 439 -13.74 18.61 7.05
CA TYR A 439 -12.35 18.17 6.99
C TYR A 439 -11.55 18.96 5.97
N GLY A 440 -12.19 19.42 4.88
CA GLY A 440 -11.59 20.26 3.85
C GLY A 440 -10.87 19.50 2.74
N ALA A 441 -10.99 18.17 2.66
CA ALA A 441 -10.46 17.39 1.55
C ALA A 441 -11.30 17.59 0.28
N LYS A 442 -10.65 17.49 -0.88
CA LYS A 442 -11.29 17.55 -2.20
C LYS A 442 -11.99 16.20 -2.47
N GLN A 443 -13.30 16.25 -2.69
CA GLN A 443 -14.04 15.04 -3.08
C GLN A 443 -13.63 14.62 -4.48
N MET A 444 -13.29 13.34 -4.68
CA MET A 444 -13.08 12.75 -6.00
C MET A 444 -14.14 11.67 -6.26
N SER A 445 -14.67 11.66 -7.46
CA SER A 445 -15.63 10.65 -7.89
C SER A 445 -14.97 9.29 -8.01
N VAL A 446 -15.69 8.26 -7.61
CA VAL A 446 -15.37 6.84 -7.83
C VAL A 446 -16.59 6.08 -8.38
N ALA A 447 -17.61 6.84 -8.82
CA ALA A 447 -18.92 6.31 -9.25
C ALA A 447 -18.92 5.78 -10.68
N GLY A 448 -17.81 5.97 -11.41
CA GLY A 448 -17.73 5.63 -12.83
C GLY A 448 -18.46 6.64 -13.73
N GLY A 449 -18.39 6.40 -15.02
CA GLY A 449 -18.98 7.28 -16.01
C GLY A 449 -18.08 7.49 -17.21
N ASN A 450 -18.37 8.48 -18.05
CA ASN A 450 -17.50 8.80 -19.16
C ASN A 450 -16.41 9.78 -18.73
N ASP A 451 -15.16 9.46 -19.04
CA ASP A 451 -14.03 10.37 -18.82
C ASP A 451 -14.25 11.68 -19.59
N SER A 452 -14.20 12.80 -18.88
CA SER A 452 -14.42 14.13 -19.45
C SER A 452 -13.32 14.57 -20.44
N ILE A 453 -12.18 13.89 -20.45
CA ILE A 453 -11.01 14.21 -21.28
C ILE A 453 -10.96 13.29 -22.51
N THR A 454 -11.06 11.97 -22.32
CA THR A 454 -10.89 10.98 -23.38
C THR A 454 -12.25 10.50 -23.94
N GLY A 455 -13.33 10.61 -23.17
CA GLY A 455 -14.65 10.07 -23.52
C GLY A 455 -14.82 8.59 -23.19
N ASP A 456 -13.78 7.92 -22.70
CA ASP A 456 -13.80 6.49 -22.38
C ASP A 456 -14.72 6.19 -21.19
N LEU A 457 -15.31 5.00 -21.19
CA LEU A 457 -16.14 4.54 -20.09
C LEU A 457 -15.25 4.07 -18.93
N LEU A 458 -15.43 4.71 -17.77
CA LEU A 458 -14.79 4.35 -16.52
C LEU A 458 -15.74 3.53 -15.65
N LEU A 459 -15.24 2.48 -15.03
CA LEU A 459 -16.00 1.64 -14.09
C LEU A 459 -16.15 2.32 -12.73
N ALA A 460 -17.24 2.00 -12.04
CA ALA A 460 -17.45 2.43 -10.65
C ALA A 460 -16.65 1.54 -9.69
N SER A 461 -16.19 2.14 -8.57
CA SER A 461 -15.71 1.43 -7.38
C SER A 461 -16.84 1.45 -6.36
N ASN A 462 -17.63 0.37 -6.30
CA ASN A 462 -18.82 0.33 -5.46
C ASN A 462 -18.54 -0.21 -4.04
N GLY A 463 -17.62 -1.17 -3.91
CA GLY A 463 -17.28 -1.83 -2.64
C GLY A 463 -15.94 -1.38 -2.08
N HIS A 464 -15.66 -1.82 -0.85
CA HIS A 464 -14.46 -1.41 -0.09
C HIS A 464 -13.13 -1.75 -0.78
N ASN A 465 -13.08 -2.79 -1.60
CA ASN A 465 -11.85 -3.30 -2.21
C ASN A 465 -11.72 -2.99 -3.71
N GLU A 466 -12.64 -2.24 -4.30
CA GLU A 466 -12.68 -2.04 -5.76
C GLU A 466 -11.92 -0.81 -6.26
N TYR A 467 -11.43 0.03 -5.36
CA TYR A 467 -10.76 1.29 -5.73
C TYR A 467 -9.51 1.14 -6.60
N PHE A 468 -8.85 -0.02 -6.54
CA PHE A 468 -7.64 -0.30 -7.32
C PHE A 468 -7.90 -1.26 -8.49
N SER A 469 -9.16 -1.50 -8.82
CA SER A 469 -9.51 -2.35 -9.96
C SER A 469 -9.20 -1.64 -11.29
N PRO A 470 -8.66 -2.35 -12.29
CA PRO A 470 -8.36 -1.78 -13.59
C PRO A 470 -9.61 -1.15 -14.25
N GLY A 471 -9.40 -0.02 -14.95
CA GLY A 471 -10.46 0.68 -15.66
C GLY A 471 -11.44 1.45 -14.80
N THR A 472 -11.22 1.53 -13.47
CA THR A 472 -12.07 2.33 -12.57
C THR A 472 -11.76 3.82 -12.64
N GLU A 473 -12.77 4.64 -12.32
CA GLU A 473 -12.59 6.09 -12.19
C GLU A 473 -11.60 6.45 -11.08
N SER A 474 -11.56 5.68 -9.99
CA SER A 474 -10.58 5.85 -8.92
C SER A 474 -9.15 5.68 -9.42
N MET A 475 -8.83 4.64 -10.19
CA MET A 475 -7.49 4.42 -10.76
C MET A 475 -7.08 5.56 -11.70
N ARG A 476 -7.99 5.98 -12.57
CA ARG A 476 -7.80 7.15 -13.43
C ARG A 476 -7.49 8.42 -12.62
N ASN A 477 -8.24 8.67 -11.56
CA ASN A 477 -8.05 9.82 -10.68
C ASN A 477 -6.72 9.73 -9.91
N PHE A 478 -6.35 8.55 -9.43
CA PHE A 478 -5.05 8.31 -8.80
C PHE A 478 -3.90 8.65 -9.76
N ALA A 479 -3.97 8.19 -11.00
CA ALA A 479 -2.93 8.49 -12.01
C ALA A 479 -2.76 10.00 -12.22
N LEU A 480 -3.85 10.74 -12.34
CA LEU A 480 -3.80 12.21 -12.49
C LEU A 480 -3.26 12.93 -11.24
N ILE A 481 -3.69 12.53 -10.05
CA ILE A 481 -3.19 13.10 -8.80
C ILE A 481 -1.68 12.89 -8.71
N SER A 482 -1.23 11.68 -9.04
CA SER A 482 0.17 11.25 -8.88
C SER A 482 1.14 11.97 -9.81
N ILE A 483 0.67 12.51 -10.93
CA ILE A 483 1.49 13.31 -11.87
C ILE A 483 1.23 14.80 -11.76
N GLY A 484 0.67 15.26 -10.63
CA GLY A 484 0.41 16.70 -10.39
C GLY A 484 -0.69 17.29 -11.26
N LYS A 485 -1.59 16.48 -11.80
CA LYS A 485 -2.73 16.90 -12.66
C LYS A 485 -4.07 16.82 -11.92
N GLY A 486 -4.07 16.98 -10.61
CA GLY A 486 -5.25 16.92 -9.76
C GLY A 486 -6.40 17.87 -10.13
N GLN A 487 -6.14 18.91 -10.93
CA GLN A 487 -7.20 19.78 -11.46
C GLN A 487 -8.12 19.07 -12.48
N PHE A 488 -7.72 17.92 -13.02
CA PHE A 488 -8.50 17.11 -13.94
C PHE A 488 -9.21 15.95 -13.28
N VAL A 489 -9.09 15.83 -11.97
CA VAL A 489 -9.84 14.82 -11.19
C VAL A 489 -11.33 15.15 -11.25
N THR A 490 -12.14 14.12 -11.49
CA THR A 490 -13.59 14.28 -11.45
C THR A 490 -14.06 14.54 -10.02
N GLY A 491 -14.85 15.60 -9.82
CA GLY A 491 -15.40 15.95 -8.52
C GLY A 491 -16.46 14.94 -8.08
N GLY A 492 -16.35 14.42 -6.86
CA GLY A 492 -17.38 13.62 -6.20
C GLY A 492 -18.35 14.50 -5.43
N SER A 493 -19.63 14.16 -5.42
CA SER A 493 -20.54 14.64 -4.37
C SER A 493 -20.30 13.79 -3.13
N PRO A 494 -20.28 14.37 -1.90
CA PRO A 494 -20.22 13.57 -0.68
C PRO A 494 -21.34 12.51 -0.73
N VAL A 495 -21.02 11.25 -0.51
CA VAL A 495 -22.01 10.19 -0.38
C VAL A 495 -22.69 10.42 0.96
N VAL A 496 -23.73 11.22 0.99
CA VAL A 496 -24.64 11.27 2.12
C VAL A 496 -25.38 9.93 2.09
N LEU A 497 -25.06 9.01 2.99
CA LEU A 497 -25.90 7.86 3.27
C LEU A 497 -27.27 8.44 3.63
N ALA A 498 -28.15 8.58 2.64
CA ALA A 498 -29.52 8.95 2.87
C ALA A 498 -30.07 7.89 3.82
N ASN A 499 -30.45 8.32 5.01
CA ASN A 499 -31.03 7.50 6.06
C ASN A 499 -31.95 6.46 5.44
N ALA A 500 -31.50 5.21 5.31
CA ALA A 500 -32.32 4.09 4.88
C ALA A 500 -33.44 3.79 5.89
N PHE A 501 -33.55 4.62 6.94
CA PHE A 501 -34.57 4.58 7.99
C PHE A 501 -35.23 5.97 8.15
N GLY A 502 -35.78 6.50 7.06
CA GLY A 502 -36.75 7.60 7.17
C GLY A 502 -38.03 7.07 7.78
N PRO A 503 -38.66 7.81 8.71
CA PRO A 503 -39.93 7.37 9.27
C PRO A 503 -40.97 7.28 8.17
N SER A 504 -41.53 6.08 7.98
CA SER A 504 -42.72 5.87 7.17
C SER A 504 -43.85 6.75 7.74
N LYS A 505 -44.35 7.69 6.93
CA LYS A 505 -45.59 8.38 7.18
C LYS A 505 -46.79 7.45 6.97
#